data_b4f5b6d795d6a8c9af741e0d8f059b4e
#
_entry.id   b4f5b6d795d6a8c9af741e0d8f059b4e
#
_cell.length_a   1.000
_cell.length_b   1.000
_cell.length_c   1.000
_cell.angle_alpha   90.00
_cell.angle_beta   90.00
_cell.angle_gamma   90.00
#
_symmetry.space_group_name_H-M   'P 1'
#
loop_
_entity.id
_entity.type
_entity.pdbx_description
1 polymer ?
#
loop_
_entity_poly.entity_id
_entity_poly.type
_entity_poly.pdbx_seq_one_letter_code
_entity_poly.pdbx_strand_id
1 'polypeptide(L)'
;MDNTVLTYIDIYPDQAQYKTAQSGSIVVEVETREETVLKLVVGFHKLEQQVAEERLSIRTEPGLRQRVPVPLFTEATEWAGYGVKATVLFNEAVVTTAYTSYDIADHWSRAPRYGFLSDFRSEESGDTRDVDSMNKFHLNVIQFYDWMYRHDDLVPKEDEFIDPMGRTMSYKVVREKVAAVHDKGMAAMAYGAVYAGLKDFLQARPEWGLYNRQGDPFQLIDLFYIMDITPDSPWTDHIVEQFRQAVQAGFDGIHMDQYGFPKKAVRRIGGEEELVDLAECYPALINRTHAAVKEINAEAGVIFNNVGNYPINKTASSDQEALYIEVWPPVVRLRELKGLIDHARSLDPHKPVILSAYLPSFYPEAGHDKEWAENGALLTMASIFASGGYHLLLGEDHGMLTMPYYPDYAVMRPEFAAQVRRYYDFIVRFGVLIQDAQLEDVSYTYTAGVNTEITFEGNVPFAPNGDIDSVWTIIKRKPGYQILQLINLVGLEDDYWEHGKKQRPEVQHGVVCTLLIEQPIECIYTASPDDETQEVIALDYEVVPHGQGLAARFTLPSLSIWSMVVVKFSL
;
A
#
# COMPACT_ATOMS: atom_id res chain seq x y z
N MET A 1 -10.91 31.56 -18.67
CA MET A 1 -9.76 32.46 -18.77
C MET A 1 -8.68 31.72 -19.51
N ASP A 2 -8.01 32.36 -20.47
CA ASP A 2 -7.06 31.69 -21.37
C ASP A 2 -5.87 31.10 -20.59
N ASN A 3 -5.80 29.81 -20.50
CA ASN A 3 -4.74 29.03 -19.85
C ASN A 3 -3.51 28.91 -20.79
N THR A 4 -3.16 29.97 -21.45
CA THR A 4 -2.23 29.95 -22.60
C THR A 4 -0.74 29.96 -22.23
N VAL A 5 -0.40 30.30 -20.98
CA VAL A 5 1.02 30.48 -20.57
C VAL A 5 1.65 29.15 -20.14
N LEU A 6 0.95 28.36 -19.32
CA LEU A 6 1.47 27.10 -18.79
C LEU A 6 1.07 25.92 -19.69
N THR A 7 2.04 25.08 -20.07
CA THR A 7 1.81 23.86 -20.86
C THR A 7 1.90 22.59 -20.05
N TYR A 8 2.57 22.63 -18.90
CA TYR A 8 2.73 21.48 -18.02
C TYR A 8 2.92 21.93 -16.57
N ILE A 9 2.35 21.15 -15.64
CA ILE A 9 2.62 21.20 -14.21
C ILE A 9 2.60 19.79 -13.64
N ASP A 10 3.53 19.48 -12.75
CA ASP A 10 3.50 18.32 -11.87
C ASP A 10 4.10 18.70 -10.51
N ILE A 11 3.71 18.00 -9.45
CA ILE A 11 4.21 18.23 -8.10
C ILE A 11 4.36 16.90 -7.37
N TYR A 12 5.50 16.70 -6.74
CA TYR A 12 5.80 15.46 -6.00
C TYR A 12 6.93 15.67 -5.00
N PRO A 13 7.04 14.85 -3.92
CA PRO A 13 8.19 14.87 -3.05
C PRO A 13 9.42 14.27 -3.74
N ASP A 14 10.62 14.74 -3.43
CA ASP A 14 11.87 14.21 -4.00
C ASP A 14 12.20 12.79 -3.48
N GLN A 15 11.61 12.41 -2.34
CA GLN A 15 11.66 11.04 -1.79
C GLN A 15 10.26 10.55 -1.39
N ALA A 16 10.08 9.24 -1.39
CA ALA A 16 8.79 8.60 -1.07
C ALA A 16 8.40 8.73 0.41
N GLN A 17 9.38 8.84 1.30
CA GLN A 17 9.21 9.04 2.75
C GLN A 17 10.44 9.72 3.32
N TYR A 18 10.27 10.48 4.41
CA TYR A 18 11.35 11.18 5.09
C TYR A 18 11.46 10.71 6.54
N LYS A 19 12.70 10.68 7.06
CA LYS A 19 12.95 10.48 8.50
C LYS A 19 12.78 11.79 9.28
N THR A 20 12.56 11.69 10.57
CA THR A 20 12.51 12.84 11.48
C THR A 20 13.76 13.72 11.33
N ALA A 21 13.57 15.02 11.19
CA ALA A 21 14.62 16.03 10.96
C ALA A 21 15.42 15.84 9.64
N GLN A 22 15.01 14.97 8.75
CA GLN A 22 15.61 14.84 7.42
C GLN A 22 15.19 16.05 6.56
N SER A 23 16.14 16.65 5.86
CA SER A 23 15.86 17.66 4.83
C SER A 23 15.39 16.98 3.56
N GLY A 24 14.49 17.62 2.84
CA GLY A 24 13.98 17.18 1.54
C GLY A 24 13.24 18.32 0.84
N SER A 25 12.65 18.04 -0.31
CA SER A 25 11.97 19.04 -1.11
C SER A 25 10.71 18.49 -1.77
N ILE A 26 9.71 19.36 -1.90
CA ILE A 26 8.66 19.18 -2.89
C ILE A 26 9.21 19.71 -4.22
N VAL A 27 9.19 18.90 -5.24
CA VAL A 27 9.57 19.27 -6.59
C VAL A 27 8.32 19.77 -7.31
N VAL A 28 8.34 21.00 -7.81
CA VAL A 28 7.32 21.55 -8.70
C VAL A 28 7.93 21.62 -10.10
N GLU A 29 7.39 20.84 -11.03
CA GLU A 29 7.77 20.90 -12.44
C GLU A 29 6.82 21.80 -13.21
N VAL A 30 7.37 22.76 -13.96
CA VAL A 30 6.58 23.68 -14.80
C VAL A 30 7.20 23.80 -16.17
N GLU A 31 6.34 23.96 -17.19
CA GLU A 31 6.73 24.27 -18.56
C GLU A 31 5.81 25.35 -19.13
N THR A 32 6.35 26.32 -19.83
CA THR A 32 5.61 27.46 -20.40
C THR A 32 5.82 27.61 -21.91
N ARG A 33 4.88 28.24 -22.58
CA ARG A 33 4.95 28.50 -24.03
C ARG A 33 5.90 29.67 -24.40
N GLU A 34 6.11 30.58 -23.47
CA GLU A 34 6.92 31.78 -23.66
C GLU A 34 7.75 32.06 -22.40
N GLU A 35 8.83 32.83 -22.57
CA GLU A 35 9.62 33.30 -21.44
C GLU A 35 8.75 34.19 -20.56
N THR A 36 8.65 33.82 -19.27
CA THR A 36 7.83 34.57 -18.33
C THR A 36 8.32 34.43 -16.90
N VAL A 37 7.70 35.21 -16.01
CA VAL A 37 7.91 35.06 -14.55
C VAL A 37 6.60 34.61 -13.92
N LEU A 38 6.63 33.41 -13.34
CA LEU A 38 5.55 32.87 -12.55
C LEU A 38 5.80 33.09 -11.05
N LYS A 39 4.76 33.34 -10.29
CA LYS A 39 4.80 33.22 -8.83
C LYS A 39 4.26 31.86 -8.41
N LEU A 40 4.95 31.20 -7.50
CA LEU A 40 4.55 29.94 -6.91
C LEU A 40 4.29 30.17 -5.42
N VAL A 41 3.12 29.77 -4.95
CA VAL A 41 2.74 29.75 -3.53
C VAL A 41 2.51 28.30 -3.14
N VAL A 42 3.30 27.78 -2.20
CA VAL A 42 3.22 26.38 -1.73
C VAL A 42 2.81 26.37 -0.26
N GLY A 43 1.60 25.91 -0.01
CA GLY A 43 1.07 25.72 1.35
C GLY A 43 1.26 24.30 1.82
N PHE A 44 1.69 24.13 3.06
CA PHE A 44 1.83 22.85 3.76
C PHE A 44 0.72 22.71 4.79
N HIS A 45 0.04 21.55 4.79
CA HIS A 45 -1.12 21.30 5.64
C HIS A 45 -0.91 20.02 6.46
N LYS A 46 -1.05 20.13 7.77
CA LYS A 46 -1.16 18.97 8.67
C LYS A 46 -2.63 18.76 8.99
N LEU A 47 -3.19 17.65 8.51
CA LEU A 47 -4.63 17.39 8.54
C LEU A 47 -5.41 18.58 7.93
N GLU A 48 -6.25 19.26 8.72
CA GLU A 48 -7.08 20.39 8.31
C GLU A 48 -6.35 21.75 8.35
N GLN A 49 -5.21 21.84 9.04
CA GLN A 49 -4.54 23.11 9.32
C GLN A 49 -3.39 23.39 8.34
N GLN A 50 -3.35 24.59 7.80
CA GLN A 50 -2.15 25.09 7.11
C GLN A 50 -1.09 25.45 8.18
N VAL A 51 0.06 24.79 8.09
CA VAL A 51 1.15 24.93 9.08
C VAL A 51 2.32 25.77 8.55
N ALA A 52 2.49 25.84 7.23
CA ALA A 52 3.54 26.66 6.62
C ALA A 52 3.14 27.11 5.20
N GLU A 53 3.83 28.11 4.69
CA GLU A 53 3.68 28.60 3.30
C GLU A 53 5.01 29.12 2.79
N GLU A 54 5.38 28.71 1.57
CA GLU A 54 6.55 29.20 0.84
C GLU A 54 6.14 29.97 -0.42
N ARG A 55 6.83 31.04 -0.73
CA ARG A 55 6.59 31.90 -1.90
C ARG A 55 7.84 32.08 -2.73
N LEU A 56 7.77 31.73 -3.99
CA LEU A 56 8.89 31.76 -4.93
C LEU A 56 8.51 32.51 -6.21
N SER A 57 9.51 33.08 -6.87
CA SER A 57 9.36 33.61 -8.25
C SER A 57 10.23 32.76 -9.17
N ILE A 58 9.64 32.24 -10.24
CA ILE A 58 10.27 31.35 -11.21
C ILE A 58 10.33 32.05 -12.55
N ARG A 59 11.53 32.23 -13.11
CA ARG A 59 11.69 32.64 -14.50
C ARG A 59 11.72 31.39 -15.38
N THR A 60 10.80 31.28 -16.31
CA THR A 60 10.67 30.14 -17.21
C THR A 60 11.18 30.45 -18.60
N GLU A 61 11.69 29.42 -19.29
CA GLU A 61 12.10 29.46 -20.70
C GLU A 61 11.12 28.64 -21.54
N PRO A 62 10.78 29.07 -22.76
CA PRO A 62 9.79 28.38 -23.61
C PRO A 62 10.17 26.93 -23.88
N GLY A 63 9.22 26.00 -23.60
CA GLY A 63 9.38 24.57 -23.87
C GLY A 63 10.43 23.87 -23.01
N LEU A 64 11.03 24.55 -22.03
CA LEU A 64 11.94 23.96 -21.08
C LEU A 64 11.15 23.56 -19.81
N ARG A 65 11.17 22.26 -19.48
CA ARG A 65 10.63 21.78 -18.23
C ARG A 65 11.59 22.07 -17.09
N GLN A 66 11.19 22.95 -16.20
CA GLN A 66 11.98 23.36 -15.04
C GLN A 66 11.51 22.66 -13.78
N ARG A 67 12.49 22.19 -12.99
CA ARG A 67 12.27 21.58 -11.68
C ARG A 67 12.62 22.58 -10.59
N VAL A 68 11.65 22.91 -9.76
CA VAL A 68 11.79 23.89 -8.68
C VAL A 68 11.65 23.17 -7.35
N PRO A 69 12.75 22.98 -6.62
CA PRO A 69 12.68 22.39 -5.28
C PRO A 69 12.16 23.42 -4.27
N VAL A 70 11.17 23.03 -3.49
CA VAL A 70 10.60 23.81 -2.39
C VAL A 70 10.92 23.06 -1.09
N PRO A 71 11.64 23.65 -0.12
CA PRO A 71 12.00 22.97 1.12
C PRO A 71 10.77 22.43 1.85
N LEU A 72 10.88 21.24 2.45
CA LEU A 72 9.82 20.67 3.26
C LEU A 72 9.66 21.40 4.59
N PHE A 73 8.42 21.40 5.08
CA PHE A 73 8.15 21.67 6.49
C PHE A 73 8.39 20.38 7.31
N THR A 74 9.29 20.41 8.29
CA THR A 74 9.83 19.20 8.98
C THR A 74 9.77 19.27 10.51
N GLU A 75 8.75 19.90 11.09
CA GLU A 75 8.63 20.00 12.57
C GLU A 75 8.04 18.75 13.24
N ALA A 76 7.81 17.65 12.53
CA ALA A 76 7.30 16.42 13.12
C ALA A 76 8.37 15.74 13.99
N THR A 77 7.97 15.30 15.18
CA THR A 77 8.76 14.49 16.11
C THR A 77 8.32 13.03 16.16
N GLU A 78 7.27 12.70 15.44
CA GLU A 78 6.65 11.37 15.31
C GLU A 78 6.05 11.23 13.91
N TRP A 79 5.51 10.06 13.59
CA TRP A 79 4.85 9.83 12.29
C TRP A 79 3.77 10.89 12.02
N ALA A 80 3.90 11.58 10.91
CA ALA A 80 2.98 12.62 10.47
C ALA A 80 2.91 12.71 8.95
N GLY A 81 1.68 12.85 8.43
CA GLY A 81 1.43 13.13 7.02
C GLY A 81 1.09 14.60 6.79
N TYR A 82 1.52 15.11 5.65
CA TYR A 82 1.30 16.49 5.22
C TYR A 82 0.73 16.53 3.80
N GLY A 83 -0.31 17.33 3.61
CA GLY A 83 -0.78 17.71 2.28
C GLY A 83 -0.04 18.95 1.78
N VAL A 84 0.21 19.01 0.49
CA VAL A 84 0.88 20.13 -0.17
C VAL A 84 0.01 20.68 -1.28
N LYS A 85 -0.19 22.01 -1.29
CA LYS A 85 -0.94 22.74 -2.32
C LYS A 85 -0.01 23.74 -2.98
N ALA A 86 0.27 23.57 -4.26
CA ALA A 86 1.06 24.52 -5.05
C ALA A 86 0.16 25.31 -5.98
N THR A 87 0.08 26.63 -5.78
CA THR A 87 -0.69 27.55 -6.60
C THR A 87 0.26 28.35 -7.48
N VAL A 88 0.07 28.27 -8.79
CA VAL A 88 0.84 29.03 -9.79
C VAL A 88 0.05 30.27 -10.18
N LEU A 89 0.71 31.45 -10.08
CA LEU A 89 0.12 32.72 -10.45
C LEU A 89 0.93 33.34 -11.60
N PHE A 90 0.22 33.95 -12.53
CA PHE A 90 0.78 34.82 -13.57
C PHE A 90 0.06 36.18 -13.53
N ASN A 91 0.79 37.27 -13.43
CA ASN A 91 0.23 38.63 -13.27
C ASN A 91 -0.81 38.70 -12.12
N GLU A 92 -0.51 38.11 -10.95
CA GLU A 92 -1.34 38.04 -9.76
C GLU A 92 -2.64 37.22 -9.94
N ALA A 93 -2.89 36.64 -11.10
CA ALA A 93 -4.03 35.76 -11.33
C ALA A 93 -3.62 34.29 -11.17
N VAL A 94 -4.48 33.47 -10.52
CA VAL A 94 -4.26 32.03 -10.41
C VAL A 94 -4.41 31.39 -11.80
N VAL A 95 -3.35 30.74 -12.25
CA VAL A 95 -3.31 29.97 -13.50
C VAL A 95 -3.79 28.56 -13.25
N THR A 96 -3.24 27.91 -12.21
CA THR A 96 -3.56 26.53 -11.85
C THR A 96 -3.16 26.25 -10.40
N THR A 97 -3.64 25.12 -9.89
CA THR A 97 -3.25 24.57 -8.59
C THR A 97 -2.96 23.09 -8.76
N ALA A 98 -1.90 22.60 -8.13
CA ALA A 98 -1.54 21.18 -8.09
C ALA A 98 -1.37 20.72 -6.64
N TYR A 99 -1.57 19.44 -6.41
CA TYR A 99 -1.58 18.83 -5.06
C TYR A 99 -0.68 17.61 -5.02
N THR A 100 -0.09 17.37 -3.86
CA THR A 100 0.60 16.15 -3.48
C THR A 100 0.63 16.03 -1.97
N SER A 101 1.30 15.01 -1.45
CA SER A 101 1.50 14.79 -0.03
C SER A 101 2.91 14.29 0.25
N TYR A 102 3.29 14.25 1.51
CA TYR A 102 4.47 13.53 2.00
C TYR A 102 4.26 13.14 3.45
N ASP A 103 5.01 12.16 3.91
CA ASP A 103 5.02 11.78 5.33
C ASP A 103 6.44 11.71 5.90
N ILE A 104 6.50 11.87 7.22
CA ILE A 104 7.69 11.73 8.03
C ILE A 104 7.49 10.53 8.93
N ALA A 105 8.37 9.53 8.81
CA ALA A 105 8.40 8.35 9.68
C ALA A 105 9.82 7.79 9.74
N ASP A 106 10.23 7.29 10.90
CA ASP A 106 11.62 6.86 11.12
C ASP A 106 11.96 5.55 10.40
N HIS A 107 10.96 4.74 10.06
CA HIS A 107 11.15 3.47 9.35
C HIS A 107 10.02 3.24 8.33
N TRP A 108 10.32 2.60 7.20
CA TRP A 108 9.36 2.30 6.13
C TRP A 108 8.15 1.49 6.62
N SER A 109 8.35 0.60 7.60
CA SER A 109 7.30 -0.25 8.14
C SER A 109 6.21 0.50 8.90
N ARG A 110 6.43 1.77 9.26
CA ARG A 110 5.39 2.57 9.93
C ARG A 110 4.17 2.79 9.03
N ALA A 111 4.42 2.97 7.73
CA ALA A 111 3.40 3.20 6.71
C ALA A 111 3.81 2.53 5.38
N PRO A 112 3.80 1.19 5.27
CA PRO A 112 4.37 0.48 4.14
C PRO A 112 3.49 0.57 2.90
N ARG A 113 3.78 1.48 2.01
CA ARG A 113 3.19 1.54 0.68
C ARG A 113 4.02 0.67 -0.23
N TYR A 114 3.63 -0.61 -0.30
CA TYR A 114 4.40 -1.67 -0.93
C TYR A 114 4.18 -1.69 -2.43
N GLY A 115 5.28 -1.66 -3.18
CA GLY A 115 5.31 -1.75 -4.63
C GLY A 115 6.17 -2.90 -5.13
N PHE A 116 6.25 -3.09 -6.47
CA PHE A 116 7.04 -4.14 -7.07
C PHE A 116 7.91 -3.66 -8.23
N LEU A 117 9.05 -4.35 -8.43
CA LEU A 117 9.89 -4.35 -9.62
C LEU A 117 10.09 -5.80 -10.07
N SER A 118 9.99 -6.06 -11.36
CA SER A 118 10.14 -7.40 -11.96
C SER A 118 10.94 -7.42 -13.26
N ASP A 119 11.21 -6.26 -13.87
CA ASP A 119 12.02 -6.15 -15.09
C ASP A 119 13.48 -5.79 -14.78
N PHE A 120 14.36 -6.79 -14.92
CA PHE A 120 15.79 -6.63 -14.71
C PHE A 120 16.60 -7.06 -15.95
N ARG A 121 16.02 -6.88 -17.15
CA ARG A 121 16.73 -7.15 -18.40
C ARG A 121 17.86 -6.15 -18.62
N SER A 122 18.88 -6.54 -19.41
CA SER A 122 20.06 -5.69 -19.68
C SER A 122 19.71 -4.36 -20.36
N GLU A 123 18.58 -4.31 -21.08
CA GLU A 123 18.07 -3.10 -21.75
C GLU A 123 17.66 -2.01 -20.77
N GLU A 124 17.30 -2.39 -19.52
CA GLU A 124 16.92 -1.48 -18.44
C GLU A 124 18.13 -0.80 -17.77
N SER A 125 19.36 -1.11 -18.19
CA SER A 125 20.56 -0.52 -17.59
C SER A 125 20.59 1.00 -17.70
N GLY A 126 20.66 1.68 -16.56
CA GLY A 126 20.65 3.14 -16.43
C GLY A 126 19.27 3.79 -16.55
N ASP A 127 18.20 3.01 -16.73
CA ASP A 127 16.84 3.54 -16.70
C ASP A 127 16.26 3.47 -15.27
N THR A 128 15.89 4.63 -14.72
CA THR A 128 15.29 4.79 -13.38
C THR A 128 13.90 5.40 -13.43
N ARG A 129 13.29 5.55 -14.63
CA ARG A 129 11.99 6.20 -14.81
C ARG A 129 10.86 5.47 -14.09
N ASP A 130 10.95 4.15 -13.99
CA ASP A 130 10.05 3.30 -13.22
C ASP A 130 10.11 3.64 -11.72
N VAL A 131 11.31 3.77 -11.13
CA VAL A 131 11.52 4.17 -9.74
C VAL A 131 11.04 5.61 -9.50
N ASP A 132 11.33 6.53 -10.45
CA ASP A 132 10.81 7.90 -10.40
C ASP A 132 9.28 7.94 -10.42
N SER A 133 8.65 7.06 -11.21
CA SER A 133 7.20 6.89 -11.25
C SER A 133 6.65 6.38 -9.91
N MET A 134 7.24 5.32 -9.36
CA MET A 134 6.84 4.76 -8.07
C MET A 134 6.96 5.79 -6.94
N ASN A 135 7.98 6.65 -6.96
CA ASN A 135 8.12 7.76 -6.01
C ASN A 135 6.91 8.71 -6.04
N LYS A 136 6.35 9.00 -7.22
CA LYS A 136 5.17 9.85 -7.37
C LYS A 136 3.89 9.22 -6.82
N PHE A 137 3.85 7.90 -6.65
CA PHE A 137 2.81 7.17 -5.92
C PHE A 137 3.15 6.94 -4.45
N HIS A 138 4.21 7.55 -3.93
CA HIS A 138 4.66 7.42 -2.54
C HIS A 138 4.98 5.99 -2.12
N LEU A 139 5.30 5.08 -3.06
CA LEU A 139 5.72 3.74 -2.70
C LEU A 139 7.06 3.82 -1.98
N ASN A 140 7.13 3.33 -0.74
CA ASN A 140 8.32 3.49 0.11
C ASN A 140 9.02 2.18 0.46
N VAL A 141 8.46 1.06 0.01
CA VAL A 141 9.08 -0.26 0.10
C VAL A 141 8.77 -1.03 -1.18
N ILE A 142 9.79 -1.62 -1.81
CA ILE A 142 9.69 -2.20 -3.14
C ILE A 142 10.16 -3.65 -3.11
N GLN A 143 9.28 -4.56 -3.52
CA GLN A 143 9.61 -5.97 -3.72
C GLN A 143 10.31 -6.16 -5.06
N PHE A 144 11.52 -6.65 -5.02
CA PHE A 144 12.27 -7.11 -6.20
C PHE A 144 11.84 -8.55 -6.48
N TYR A 145 10.84 -8.70 -7.35
CA TYR A 145 10.25 -9.99 -7.65
C TYR A 145 11.13 -10.79 -8.61
N ASP A 146 11.46 -12.03 -8.22
CA ASP A 146 12.30 -12.96 -9.03
C ASP A 146 13.61 -12.34 -9.56
N TRP A 147 14.27 -11.53 -8.72
CA TRP A 147 15.54 -10.87 -9.03
C TRP A 147 16.75 -11.81 -9.05
N MET A 148 16.59 -13.01 -8.47
CA MET A 148 17.67 -13.93 -8.11
C MET A 148 18.06 -14.88 -9.25
N TYR A 149 19.27 -15.46 -9.14
CA TYR A 149 19.72 -16.51 -10.05
C TYR A 149 18.88 -17.77 -9.93
N ARG A 150 18.66 -18.24 -8.69
CA ARG A 150 17.86 -19.45 -8.36
C ARG A 150 17.25 -19.26 -6.98
N HIS A 151 16.17 -20.00 -6.67
CA HIS A 151 15.60 -19.97 -5.32
C HIS A 151 16.48 -20.67 -4.26
N ASP A 152 17.38 -21.56 -4.68
CA ASP A 152 18.34 -22.26 -3.82
C ASP A 152 19.78 -21.68 -3.87
N ASP A 153 20.04 -20.65 -4.69
CA ASP A 153 21.30 -19.90 -4.80
C ASP A 153 20.95 -18.49 -5.30
N LEU A 154 20.60 -17.58 -4.36
CA LEU A 154 19.91 -16.32 -4.70
C LEU A 154 20.81 -15.35 -5.47
N VAL A 155 22.02 -15.05 -4.94
CA VAL A 155 22.87 -13.98 -5.48
C VAL A 155 23.57 -14.45 -6.75
N PRO A 156 23.33 -13.82 -7.91
CA PRO A 156 23.99 -14.18 -9.15
C PRO A 156 25.51 -14.00 -9.07
N LYS A 157 26.26 -14.95 -9.64
CA LYS A 157 27.73 -14.89 -9.72
C LYS A 157 28.23 -14.21 -10.99
N GLU A 158 27.43 -14.25 -12.03
CA GLU A 158 27.64 -13.60 -13.32
C GLU A 158 26.66 -12.43 -13.48
N ASP A 159 27.02 -11.45 -14.30
CA ASP A 159 26.12 -10.31 -14.53
C ASP A 159 24.88 -10.74 -15.31
N GLU A 160 25.07 -11.39 -16.45
CA GLU A 160 23.94 -11.96 -17.21
C GLU A 160 23.69 -13.41 -16.78
N PHE A 161 22.44 -13.71 -16.48
CA PHE A 161 22.01 -15.04 -16.08
C PHE A 161 20.60 -15.34 -16.60
N ILE A 162 20.24 -16.62 -16.60
CA ILE A 162 18.87 -17.07 -16.90
C ILE A 162 18.23 -17.51 -15.58
N ASP A 163 17.09 -16.90 -15.25
CA ASP A 163 16.32 -17.26 -14.07
C ASP A 163 15.60 -18.63 -14.22
N PRO A 164 15.02 -19.20 -13.17
CA PRO A 164 14.33 -20.49 -13.26
C PRO A 164 13.11 -20.48 -14.20
N MET A 165 12.52 -19.32 -14.50
CA MET A 165 11.39 -19.15 -15.42
C MET A 165 11.85 -18.95 -16.88
N GLY A 166 13.18 -18.94 -17.14
CA GLY A 166 13.77 -18.81 -18.47
C GLY A 166 13.96 -17.37 -18.95
N ARG A 167 13.86 -16.36 -18.07
CA ARG A 167 14.11 -14.96 -18.41
C ARG A 167 15.62 -14.67 -18.37
N THR A 168 16.11 -13.92 -19.36
CA THR A 168 17.48 -13.37 -19.34
C THR A 168 17.49 -12.11 -18.49
N MET A 169 18.32 -12.08 -17.46
CA MET A 169 18.38 -11.05 -16.43
C MET A 169 19.80 -10.49 -16.32
N SER A 170 19.93 -9.27 -15.80
CA SER A 170 21.20 -8.62 -15.49
C SER A 170 21.28 -8.27 -14.00
N TYR A 171 22.27 -8.82 -13.32
CA TYR A 171 22.52 -8.49 -11.91
C TYR A 171 23.03 -7.04 -11.73
N LYS A 172 23.68 -6.48 -12.77
CA LYS A 172 24.02 -5.06 -12.80
C LYS A 172 22.76 -4.19 -12.71
N VAL A 173 21.72 -4.52 -13.51
CA VAL A 173 20.43 -3.80 -13.48
C VAL A 173 19.77 -3.93 -12.10
N VAL A 174 19.75 -5.11 -11.50
CA VAL A 174 19.24 -5.29 -10.13
C VAL A 174 19.92 -4.32 -9.16
N ARG A 175 21.25 -4.22 -9.19
CA ARG A 175 22.01 -3.30 -8.30
C ARG A 175 21.75 -1.82 -8.62
N GLU A 176 21.60 -1.46 -9.89
CA GLU A 176 21.25 -0.10 -10.31
C GLU A 176 19.85 0.28 -9.80
N LYS A 177 18.86 -0.61 -9.89
CA LYS A 177 17.51 -0.40 -9.36
C LYS A 177 17.50 -0.32 -7.83
N VAL A 178 18.28 -1.15 -7.12
CA VAL A 178 18.44 -1.03 -5.65
C VAL A 178 18.99 0.36 -5.29
N ALA A 179 20.02 0.84 -5.96
CA ALA A 179 20.56 2.17 -5.72
C ALA A 179 19.54 3.28 -6.00
N ALA A 180 18.79 3.17 -7.11
CA ALA A 180 17.74 4.14 -7.47
C ALA A 180 16.61 4.17 -6.42
N VAL A 181 16.18 3.01 -5.90
CA VAL A 181 15.20 2.88 -4.82
C VAL A 181 15.69 3.58 -3.55
N HIS A 182 16.95 3.37 -3.17
CA HIS A 182 17.59 4.06 -2.04
C HIS A 182 17.67 5.58 -2.22
N ASP A 183 18.01 6.05 -3.42
CA ASP A 183 18.07 7.49 -3.73
C ASP A 183 16.71 8.19 -3.54
N LYS A 184 15.61 7.44 -3.65
CA LYS A 184 14.25 7.91 -3.38
C LYS A 184 13.76 7.69 -1.95
N GLY A 185 14.64 7.28 -1.03
CA GLY A 185 14.26 7.01 0.37
C GLY A 185 13.33 5.81 0.54
N MET A 186 13.34 4.88 -0.43
CA MET A 186 12.57 3.64 -0.38
C MET A 186 13.45 2.48 0.09
N ALA A 187 12.82 1.43 0.64
CA ALA A 187 13.48 0.18 1.01
C ALA A 187 13.35 -0.86 -0.12
N ALA A 188 14.43 -1.55 -0.42
CA ALA A 188 14.49 -2.64 -1.39
C ALA A 188 14.35 -4.00 -0.69
N MET A 189 13.26 -4.73 -0.95
CA MET A 189 12.98 -6.05 -0.37
C MET A 189 13.30 -7.14 -1.38
N ALA A 190 14.24 -8.02 -1.07
CA ALA A 190 14.53 -9.18 -1.89
C ALA A 190 13.42 -10.23 -1.75
N TYR A 191 12.79 -10.63 -2.85
CA TYR A 191 11.92 -11.80 -2.86
C TYR A 191 12.75 -13.06 -2.62
N GLY A 192 12.23 -13.98 -1.81
CA GLY A 192 12.83 -15.28 -1.59
C GLY A 192 11.82 -16.32 -1.12
N ALA A 193 11.64 -17.40 -1.90
CA ALA A 193 10.79 -18.51 -1.52
C ALA A 193 11.46 -19.34 -0.42
N VAL A 194 10.79 -19.51 0.71
CA VAL A 194 11.38 -20.11 1.92
C VAL A 194 11.78 -21.58 1.76
N TYR A 195 11.19 -22.29 0.79
CA TYR A 195 11.39 -23.73 0.64
C TYR A 195 11.51 -24.21 -0.82
N ALA A 196 11.84 -23.33 -1.76
CA ALA A 196 11.94 -23.71 -3.17
C ALA A 196 13.36 -24.15 -3.55
N GLY A 197 13.57 -25.44 -3.77
CA GLY A 197 14.77 -25.99 -4.39
C GLY A 197 14.51 -26.44 -5.82
N LEU A 198 15.49 -26.31 -6.71
CA LEU A 198 15.39 -26.85 -8.06
C LEU A 198 15.67 -28.37 -8.08
N LYS A 199 15.34 -29.01 -9.19
CA LYS A 199 15.41 -30.47 -9.33
C LYS A 199 16.80 -31.04 -9.05
N ASP A 200 17.84 -30.42 -9.58
CA ASP A 200 19.22 -30.84 -9.38
C ASP A 200 19.67 -30.65 -7.92
N PHE A 201 19.20 -29.60 -7.25
CA PHE A 201 19.46 -29.36 -5.84
C PHE A 201 18.85 -30.47 -4.97
N LEU A 202 17.56 -30.81 -5.18
CA LEU A 202 16.90 -31.90 -4.45
C LEU A 202 17.56 -33.26 -4.76
N GLN A 203 17.92 -33.54 -6.03
CA GLN A 203 18.59 -34.79 -6.41
C GLN A 203 19.93 -34.99 -5.70
N ALA A 204 20.65 -33.90 -5.47
CA ALA A 204 21.92 -33.94 -4.74
C ALA A 204 21.74 -34.08 -3.21
N ARG A 205 20.56 -33.71 -2.68
CA ARG A 205 20.25 -33.68 -1.25
C ARG A 205 18.81 -34.16 -0.99
N PRO A 206 18.47 -35.40 -1.33
CA PRO A 206 17.09 -35.89 -1.24
C PRO A 206 16.52 -35.85 0.19
N GLU A 207 17.38 -35.95 1.20
CA GLU A 207 17.02 -35.89 2.61
C GLU A 207 16.63 -34.47 3.08
N TRP A 208 16.87 -33.43 2.26
CA TRP A 208 16.46 -32.06 2.56
C TRP A 208 15.08 -31.70 1.99
N GLY A 209 14.46 -32.59 1.24
CA GLY A 209 13.15 -32.39 0.64
C GLY A 209 12.01 -32.81 1.56
N LEU A 210 10.81 -32.32 1.25
CA LEU A 210 9.55 -32.74 1.84
C LEU A 210 8.77 -33.63 0.88
N TYR A 211 8.16 -34.69 1.43
CA TYR A 211 7.54 -35.75 0.68
C TYR A 211 6.08 -35.99 1.11
N ASN A 212 5.29 -36.53 0.19
CA ASN A 212 4.00 -37.10 0.54
C ASN A 212 4.18 -38.50 1.19
N ARG A 213 3.09 -39.08 1.67
CA ARG A 213 3.14 -40.42 2.32
C ARG A 213 3.46 -41.57 1.35
N GLN A 214 3.36 -41.34 0.04
CA GLN A 214 3.75 -42.28 -1.01
C GLN A 214 5.25 -42.22 -1.32
N GLY A 215 5.94 -41.22 -0.79
CA GLY A 215 7.38 -41.01 -0.99
C GLY A 215 7.73 -40.12 -2.19
N ASP A 216 6.71 -39.48 -2.82
CA ASP A 216 6.95 -38.52 -3.89
C ASP A 216 7.25 -37.13 -3.30
N PRO A 217 8.22 -36.37 -3.84
CA PRO A 217 8.49 -35.03 -3.36
C PRO A 217 7.33 -34.07 -3.71
N PHE A 218 7.02 -33.13 -2.81
CA PHE A 218 6.13 -32.02 -3.14
C PHE A 218 6.81 -31.04 -4.10
N GLN A 219 6.06 -30.52 -5.06
CA GLN A 219 6.57 -29.58 -6.08
C GLN A 219 5.48 -28.59 -6.54
N LEU A 220 5.92 -27.41 -6.98
CA LEU A 220 5.09 -26.39 -7.62
C LEU A 220 5.52 -26.27 -9.10
N ILE A 221 4.52 -26.25 -10.03
CA ILE A 221 4.70 -26.07 -11.49
C ILE A 221 5.79 -26.97 -12.13
N ASP A 222 6.01 -28.17 -11.58
CA ASP A 222 7.05 -29.12 -12.01
C ASP A 222 8.49 -28.56 -12.00
N LEU A 223 8.73 -27.48 -11.31
CA LEU A 223 9.99 -26.74 -11.28
C LEU A 223 10.55 -26.62 -9.85
N PHE A 224 9.73 -26.20 -8.90
CA PHE A 224 10.15 -25.90 -7.52
C PHE A 224 9.77 -27.02 -6.57
N TYR A 225 10.76 -27.70 -6.01
CA TYR A 225 10.57 -28.75 -5.02
C TYR A 225 10.55 -28.16 -3.62
N ILE A 226 9.63 -28.65 -2.79
CA ILE A 226 9.44 -28.14 -1.43
C ILE A 226 10.47 -28.76 -0.50
N MET A 227 11.29 -27.91 0.10
CA MET A 227 12.38 -28.28 0.99
C MET A 227 11.95 -28.23 2.46
N ASP A 228 12.65 -28.98 3.32
CA ASP A 228 12.35 -29.10 4.75
C ASP A 228 12.76 -27.86 5.54
N ILE A 229 11.77 -27.09 6.00
CA ILE A 229 11.94 -25.86 6.79
C ILE A 229 11.87 -26.09 8.30
N THR A 230 11.96 -27.33 8.78
CA THR A 230 12.03 -27.56 10.22
C THR A 230 13.27 -26.92 10.82
N PRO A 231 13.24 -26.50 12.11
CA PRO A 231 14.34 -25.72 12.70
C PRO A 231 15.72 -26.42 12.69
N ASP A 232 15.73 -27.73 12.66
CA ASP A 232 16.93 -28.60 12.67
C ASP A 232 17.32 -29.09 11.26
N SER A 233 16.60 -28.69 10.22
CA SER A 233 16.91 -29.05 8.83
C SER A 233 18.11 -28.28 8.31
N PRO A 234 19.05 -28.96 7.62
CA PRO A 234 20.14 -28.26 6.92
C PRO A 234 19.67 -27.30 5.83
N TRP A 235 18.47 -27.51 5.25
CA TRP A 235 17.86 -26.53 4.33
C TRP A 235 17.55 -25.23 5.04
N THR A 236 17.07 -25.26 6.28
CA THR A 236 16.78 -24.05 7.05
C THR A 236 18.03 -23.22 7.27
N ASP A 237 19.17 -23.85 7.59
CA ASP A 237 20.49 -23.18 7.67
C ASP A 237 20.85 -22.57 6.32
N HIS A 238 20.68 -23.31 5.25
CA HIS A 238 21.03 -22.91 3.89
C HIS A 238 20.21 -21.70 3.43
N ILE A 239 18.88 -21.73 3.56
CA ILE A 239 18.04 -20.64 3.06
C ILE A 239 18.20 -19.35 3.87
N VAL A 240 18.38 -19.44 5.20
CA VAL A 240 18.70 -18.27 6.03
C VAL A 240 20.03 -17.64 5.60
N GLU A 241 21.04 -18.45 5.26
CA GLU A 241 22.32 -17.91 4.74
C GLU A 241 22.13 -17.26 3.36
N GLN A 242 21.27 -17.79 2.48
CA GLN A 242 20.92 -17.15 1.22
C GLN A 242 20.27 -15.77 1.44
N PHE A 243 19.38 -15.65 2.42
CA PHE A 243 18.76 -14.38 2.80
C PHE A 243 19.77 -13.39 3.39
N ARG A 244 20.73 -13.86 4.19
CA ARG A 244 21.85 -13.01 4.65
C ARG A 244 22.65 -12.45 3.48
N GLN A 245 22.97 -13.29 2.49
CA GLN A 245 23.72 -12.87 1.29
C GLN A 245 22.95 -11.84 0.46
N ALA A 246 21.62 -11.94 0.36
CA ALA A 246 20.80 -10.93 -0.29
C ALA A 246 20.93 -9.56 0.41
N VAL A 247 20.84 -9.51 1.74
CA VAL A 247 21.04 -8.26 2.49
C VAL A 247 22.48 -7.76 2.37
N GLN A 248 23.49 -8.63 2.36
CA GLN A 248 24.89 -8.25 2.09
C GLN A 248 25.06 -7.66 0.67
N ALA A 249 24.25 -8.09 -0.30
CA ALA A 249 24.24 -7.57 -1.66
C ALA A 249 23.59 -6.19 -1.80
N GLY A 250 22.99 -5.65 -0.72
CA GLY A 250 22.46 -4.29 -0.64
C GLY A 250 20.95 -4.18 -0.43
N PHE A 251 20.21 -5.27 -0.29
CA PHE A 251 18.80 -5.23 0.04
C PHE A 251 18.55 -4.83 1.51
N ASP A 252 17.39 -4.19 1.77
CA ASP A 252 16.98 -3.73 3.10
C ASP A 252 16.14 -4.78 3.84
N GLY A 253 15.95 -5.95 3.25
CA GLY A 253 15.21 -7.02 3.88
C GLY A 253 14.75 -8.08 2.91
N ILE A 254 13.93 -9.00 3.44
CA ILE A 254 13.47 -10.17 2.71
C ILE A 254 11.94 -10.21 2.69
N HIS A 255 11.37 -10.37 1.50
CA HIS A 255 10.02 -10.86 1.33
C HIS A 255 10.06 -12.39 1.28
N MET A 256 9.69 -13.02 2.39
CA MET A 256 9.69 -14.47 2.56
C MET A 256 8.39 -15.05 1.99
N ASP A 257 8.47 -15.67 0.82
CA ASP A 257 7.32 -16.27 0.18
C ASP A 257 7.17 -17.76 0.48
N GLN A 258 5.93 -18.23 0.50
CA GLN A 258 5.53 -19.63 0.57
C GLN A 258 4.28 -19.85 -0.32
N TYR A 259 4.04 -21.08 -0.74
CA TYR A 259 3.03 -21.38 -1.77
C TYR A 259 1.67 -21.83 -1.22
N GLY A 260 1.45 -21.72 0.09
CA GLY A 260 0.21 -22.16 0.74
C GLY A 260 0.08 -23.67 0.87
N PHE A 261 1.04 -24.46 0.41
CA PHE A 261 1.06 -25.92 0.51
C PHE A 261 2.50 -26.46 0.58
N PRO A 262 2.70 -27.73 1.02
CA PRO A 262 1.71 -28.55 1.73
C PRO A 262 1.47 -28.01 3.14
N LYS A 263 0.35 -28.36 3.77
CA LYS A 263 0.12 -28.04 5.19
C LYS A 263 0.90 -29.00 6.09
N LYS A 264 0.96 -30.28 5.68
CA LYS A 264 1.72 -31.34 6.33
C LYS A 264 2.50 -32.13 5.33
N ALA A 265 3.70 -32.55 5.71
CA ALA A 265 4.61 -33.30 4.85
C ALA A 265 5.42 -34.31 5.65
N VAL A 266 6.00 -35.29 4.97
CA VAL A 266 6.94 -36.24 5.55
C VAL A 266 8.36 -35.72 5.29
N ARG A 267 9.15 -35.55 6.36
CA ARG A 267 10.58 -35.32 6.29
C ARG A 267 11.37 -36.61 6.53
N ARG A 268 12.60 -36.64 6.06
CA ARG A 268 13.49 -37.79 6.20
C ARG A 268 14.76 -37.38 6.94
N ILE A 269 14.96 -37.89 8.15
CA ILE A 269 16.13 -37.59 8.97
C ILE A 269 16.74 -38.91 9.46
N GLY A 270 18.06 -39.12 9.22
CA GLY A 270 18.77 -40.28 9.72
C GLY A 270 18.21 -41.63 9.27
N GLY A 271 17.45 -41.66 8.18
CA GLY A 271 16.75 -42.84 7.66
C GLY A 271 15.34 -43.08 8.29
N GLU A 272 14.88 -42.20 9.16
CA GLU A 272 13.53 -42.23 9.73
C GLU A 272 12.62 -41.24 9.01
N GLU A 273 11.32 -41.54 8.98
CA GLU A 273 10.28 -40.65 8.43
C GLU A 273 9.48 -40.02 9.56
N GLU A 274 9.31 -38.71 9.49
CA GLU A 274 8.53 -37.94 10.46
C GLU A 274 7.50 -37.06 9.74
N LEU A 275 6.25 -37.06 10.23
CA LEU A 275 5.21 -36.15 9.75
C LEU A 275 5.35 -34.81 10.44
N VAL A 276 5.55 -33.74 9.66
CA VAL A 276 5.67 -32.37 10.15
C VAL A 276 4.46 -31.52 9.72
N ASP A 277 4.10 -30.54 10.57
CA ASP A 277 3.11 -29.51 10.29
C ASP A 277 3.85 -28.21 9.99
N LEU A 278 3.76 -27.70 8.76
CA LEU A 278 4.54 -26.54 8.33
C LEU A 278 4.11 -25.26 9.05
N ALA A 279 2.86 -25.15 9.49
CA ALA A 279 2.41 -24.01 10.26
C ALA A 279 3.22 -23.81 11.55
N GLU A 280 3.69 -24.88 12.17
CA GLU A 280 4.52 -24.82 13.39
C GLU A 280 6.00 -24.48 13.10
N CYS A 281 6.44 -24.59 11.84
CA CYS A 281 7.81 -24.31 11.44
C CYS A 281 8.06 -22.85 11.08
N TYR A 282 7.09 -22.18 10.45
CA TYR A 282 7.25 -20.82 9.94
C TYR A 282 7.66 -19.78 11.01
N PRO A 283 7.11 -19.77 12.24
CA PRO A 283 7.53 -18.79 13.25
C PRO A 283 9.02 -18.84 13.56
N ALA A 284 9.58 -20.04 13.71
CA ALA A 284 11.00 -20.22 13.98
C ALA A 284 11.87 -19.75 12.80
N LEU A 285 11.44 -20.05 11.57
CA LEU A 285 12.15 -19.61 10.35
C LEU A 285 12.12 -18.08 10.20
N ILE A 286 10.97 -17.43 10.43
CA ILE A 286 10.83 -15.97 10.37
C ILE A 286 11.76 -15.32 11.40
N ASN A 287 11.67 -15.71 12.68
CA ASN A 287 12.48 -15.14 13.75
C ASN A 287 13.99 -15.33 13.49
N ARG A 288 14.37 -16.51 13.00
CA ARG A 288 15.75 -16.81 12.66
C ARG A 288 16.24 -15.96 11.48
N THR A 289 15.43 -15.80 10.45
CA THR A 289 15.75 -14.92 9.30
C THR A 289 15.89 -13.48 9.77
N HIS A 290 14.93 -12.98 10.53
CA HIS A 290 14.96 -11.62 11.06
C HIS A 290 16.23 -11.35 11.87
N ALA A 291 16.58 -12.22 12.81
CA ALA A 291 17.81 -12.10 13.58
C ALA A 291 19.06 -12.09 12.68
N ALA A 292 19.10 -12.98 11.68
CA ALA A 292 20.23 -13.11 10.79
C ALA A 292 20.44 -11.90 9.86
N VAL A 293 19.37 -11.30 9.34
CA VAL A 293 19.48 -10.10 8.47
C VAL A 293 19.79 -8.85 9.29
N LYS A 294 19.28 -8.75 10.52
CA LYS A 294 19.61 -7.65 11.46
C LYS A 294 21.08 -7.61 11.88
N GLU A 295 21.79 -8.75 11.87
CA GLU A 295 23.26 -8.79 12.07
C GLU A 295 24.02 -8.09 10.94
N ILE A 296 23.48 -8.06 9.72
CA ILE A 296 24.10 -7.43 8.55
C ILE A 296 23.72 -5.94 8.49
N ASN A 297 22.42 -5.64 8.62
CA ASN A 297 21.89 -4.29 8.62
C ASN A 297 20.82 -4.17 9.72
N ALA A 298 21.08 -3.35 10.73
CA ALA A 298 20.16 -3.15 11.87
C ALA A 298 18.77 -2.62 11.48
N GLU A 299 18.66 -1.96 10.32
CA GLU A 299 17.38 -1.48 9.77
C GLU A 299 16.70 -2.51 8.83
N ALA A 300 17.36 -3.65 8.55
CA ALA A 300 16.77 -4.66 7.67
C ALA A 300 15.48 -5.25 8.26
N GLY A 301 14.52 -5.56 7.40
CA GLY A 301 13.22 -6.09 7.81
C GLY A 301 12.87 -7.41 7.12
N VAL A 302 11.81 -8.03 7.61
CA VAL A 302 11.24 -9.26 7.07
C VAL A 302 9.74 -9.06 6.88
N ILE A 303 9.23 -9.48 5.73
CA ILE A 303 7.80 -9.60 5.44
C ILE A 303 7.54 -11.05 5.05
N PHE A 304 6.61 -11.73 5.74
CA PHE A 304 6.26 -13.12 5.44
C PHE A 304 4.89 -13.22 4.77
N ASN A 305 4.80 -13.97 3.67
CA ASN A 305 3.55 -14.17 2.94
C ASN A 305 2.64 -15.22 3.63
N ASN A 306 1.47 -14.77 4.10
CA ASN A 306 0.40 -15.64 4.56
C ASN A 306 -0.57 -15.90 3.41
N VAL A 307 -0.26 -16.88 2.54
CA VAL A 307 -1.07 -17.23 1.36
C VAL A 307 -2.45 -17.70 1.76
N GLY A 308 -3.50 -17.02 1.28
CA GLY A 308 -4.87 -17.32 1.67
C GLY A 308 -5.11 -17.17 3.18
N ASN A 309 -4.40 -16.25 3.84
CA ASN A 309 -4.43 -16.02 5.28
C ASN A 309 -3.83 -17.17 6.14
N TYR A 310 -3.11 -18.11 5.53
CA TYR A 310 -2.47 -19.24 6.22
C TYR A 310 -0.94 -19.03 6.34
N PRO A 311 -0.34 -19.26 7.49
CA PRO A 311 -0.93 -19.58 8.80
C PRO A 311 -0.89 -18.38 9.77
N ILE A 312 -1.51 -17.26 9.47
CA ILE A 312 -1.37 -15.98 10.18
C ILE A 312 -1.52 -16.09 11.71
N ASN A 313 -2.39 -16.98 12.21
CA ASN A 313 -2.55 -17.23 13.65
C ASN A 313 -1.27 -17.73 14.35
N LYS A 314 -0.31 -18.26 13.59
CA LYS A 314 0.99 -18.72 14.09
C LYS A 314 2.08 -17.68 13.85
N THR A 315 2.01 -16.99 12.72
CA THR A 315 3.08 -16.10 12.26
C THR A 315 2.93 -14.66 12.70
N ALA A 316 1.73 -14.22 13.10
CA ALA A 316 1.49 -12.82 13.43
C ALA A 316 2.40 -12.28 14.55
N SER A 317 2.70 -13.11 15.57
CA SER A 317 3.59 -12.73 16.67
C SER A 317 5.09 -12.89 16.39
N SER A 318 5.46 -13.38 15.20
CA SER A 318 6.87 -13.54 14.82
C SER A 318 7.54 -12.19 14.54
N ASP A 319 8.86 -12.15 14.59
CA ASP A 319 9.66 -10.95 14.32
C ASP A 319 9.61 -10.63 12.82
N GLN A 320 8.65 -9.82 12.44
CA GLN A 320 8.45 -9.29 11.07
C GLN A 320 7.85 -7.89 11.14
N GLU A 321 8.12 -7.06 10.14
CA GLU A 321 7.78 -5.64 10.15
C GLU A 321 6.33 -5.37 9.72
N ALA A 322 5.67 -6.29 9.02
CA ALA A 322 4.29 -6.17 8.57
C ALA A 322 3.62 -7.54 8.49
N LEU A 323 2.30 -7.58 8.62
CA LEU A 323 1.48 -8.77 8.36
C LEU A 323 1.01 -8.73 6.91
N TYR A 324 1.62 -9.55 6.07
CA TYR A 324 1.29 -9.63 4.65
C TYR A 324 0.38 -10.83 4.37
N ILE A 325 -0.68 -10.58 3.62
CA ILE A 325 -1.67 -11.60 3.24
C ILE A 325 -1.87 -11.55 1.73
N GLU A 326 -1.57 -12.63 1.06
CA GLU A 326 -1.95 -12.83 -0.34
C GLU A 326 -3.40 -13.33 -0.37
N VAL A 327 -4.27 -12.55 -1.03
CA VAL A 327 -5.72 -12.79 -0.97
C VAL A 327 -6.15 -13.80 -2.03
N TRP A 328 -6.82 -14.85 -1.57
CA TRP A 328 -7.30 -15.94 -2.41
C TRP A 328 -8.74 -16.32 -2.05
N PRO A 329 -9.50 -16.92 -2.97
CA PRO A 329 -10.79 -17.52 -2.62
C PRO A 329 -10.67 -18.45 -1.41
N PRO A 330 -11.65 -18.43 -0.47
CA PRO A 330 -13.03 -17.93 -0.65
C PRO A 330 -13.23 -16.44 -0.33
N VAL A 331 -12.19 -15.65 -0.12
CA VAL A 331 -12.27 -14.20 0.13
C VAL A 331 -12.49 -13.49 -1.20
N VAL A 332 -13.73 -13.14 -1.51
CA VAL A 332 -14.11 -12.58 -2.83
C VAL A 332 -14.86 -11.26 -2.73
N ARG A 333 -15.38 -10.87 -1.55
CA ARG A 333 -16.17 -9.66 -1.36
C ARG A 333 -15.36 -8.53 -0.75
N LEU A 334 -15.72 -7.27 -1.04
CA LEU A 334 -15.07 -6.08 -0.47
C LEU A 334 -15.03 -6.14 1.07
N ARG A 335 -16.16 -6.50 1.74
CA ARG A 335 -16.21 -6.62 3.19
C ARG A 335 -15.30 -7.72 3.77
N GLU A 336 -14.98 -8.74 2.98
CA GLU A 336 -14.10 -9.82 3.41
C GLU A 336 -12.63 -9.38 3.45
N LEU A 337 -12.24 -8.41 2.60
CA LEU A 337 -10.93 -7.74 2.70
C LEU A 337 -10.78 -7.03 4.05
N LYS A 338 -11.83 -6.30 4.49
CA LYS A 338 -11.87 -5.72 5.85
C LYS A 338 -11.74 -6.81 6.92
N GLY A 339 -12.44 -7.93 6.75
CA GLY A 339 -12.37 -9.06 7.68
C GLY A 339 -10.96 -9.61 7.86
N LEU A 340 -10.16 -9.70 6.77
CA LEU A 340 -8.74 -10.09 6.85
C LEU A 340 -7.92 -9.06 7.64
N ILE A 341 -8.12 -7.77 7.37
CA ILE A 341 -7.40 -6.68 8.04
C ILE A 341 -7.74 -6.67 9.54
N ASP A 342 -9.03 -6.76 9.89
CA ASP A 342 -9.48 -6.78 11.28
C ASP A 342 -8.92 -7.99 12.05
N HIS A 343 -8.95 -9.17 11.42
CA HIS A 343 -8.37 -10.38 12.00
C HIS A 343 -6.87 -10.23 12.24
N ALA A 344 -6.11 -9.78 11.24
CA ALA A 344 -4.68 -9.57 11.38
C ALA A 344 -4.35 -8.55 12.49
N ARG A 345 -5.04 -7.41 12.52
CA ARG A 345 -4.88 -6.38 13.57
C ARG A 345 -5.27 -6.89 14.96
N SER A 346 -6.23 -7.83 15.07
CA SER A 346 -6.57 -8.44 16.35
C SER A 346 -5.47 -9.34 16.92
N LEU A 347 -4.61 -9.90 16.06
CA LEU A 347 -3.47 -10.73 16.45
C LEU A 347 -2.25 -9.88 16.85
N ASP A 348 -1.97 -8.81 16.11
CA ASP A 348 -0.93 -7.81 16.45
C ASP A 348 -1.34 -6.42 15.94
N PRO A 349 -1.87 -5.54 16.81
CA PRO A 349 -2.33 -4.21 16.39
C PRO A 349 -1.20 -3.25 16.03
N HIS A 350 0.04 -3.56 16.38
CA HIS A 350 1.20 -2.69 16.13
C HIS A 350 1.83 -2.92 14.76
N LYS A 351 1.55 -4.06 14.11
CA LYS A 351 2.04 -4.35 12.77
C LYS A 351 1.04 -3.87 11.71
N PRO A 352 1.50 -3.12 10.71
CA PRO A 352 0.65 -2.78 9.58
C PRO A 352 0.26 -4.05 8.80
N VAL A 353 -0.92 -4.02 8.19
CA VAL A 353 -1.45 -5.12 7.37
C VAL A 353 -1.36 -4.76 5.91
N ILE A 354 -0.74 -5.61 5.11
CA ILE A 354 -0.62 -5.46 3.66
C ILE A 354 -1.40 -6.59 3.01
N LEU A 355 -2.33 -6.24 2.12
CA LEU A 355 -3.03 -7.20 1.28
C LEU A 355 -2.44 -7.18 -0.13
N SER A 356 -2.17 -8.36 -0.70
CA SER A 356 -1.96 -8.53 -2.13
C SER A 356 -3.25 -9.08 -2.73
N ALA A 357 -4.10 -8.18 -3.19
CA ALA A 357 -5.37 -8.46 -3.85
C ALA A 357 -5.21 -8.13 -5.33
N TYR A 358 -4.87 -9.14 -6.12
CA TYR A 358 -4.64 -9.01 -7.57
C TYR A 358 -5.95 -8.67 -8.30
N LEU A 359 -5.87 -7.81 -9.33
CA LEU A 359 -7.04 -7.34 -10.07
C LEU A 359 -7.13 -7.96 -11.48
N PRO A 360 -7.65 -9.20 -11.61
CA PRO A 360 -7.74 -9.89 -12.89
C PRO A 360 -8.64 -9.17 -13.91
N SER A 361 -9.50 -8.25 -13.48
CA SER A 361 -10.29 -7.41 -14.37
C SER A 361 -9.46 -6.53 -15.31
N PHE A 362 -8.17 -6.30 -15.01
CA PHE A 362 -7.23 -5.60 -15.90
C PHE A 362 -6.61 -6.48 -16.98
N TYR A 363 -6.79 -7.78 -16.92
CA TYR A 363 -6.31 -8.66 -18.00
C TYR A 363 -6.92 -8.29 -19.35
N PRO A 364 -6.14 -8.28 -20.43
CA PRO A 364 -6.66 -8.05 -21.78
C PRO A 364 -7.76 -9.07 -22.16
N GLU A 365 -7.61 -10.32 -21.70
CA GLU A 365 -8.53 -11.43 -21.95
C GLU A 365 -9.80 -11.37 -21.09
N ALA A 366 -9.86 -10.52 -20.08
CA ALA A 366 -11.05 -10.34 -19.25
C ALA A 366 -12.26 -9.84 -20.07
N GLY A 367 -12.01 -9.27 -21.26
CA GLY A 367 -13.05 -8.85 -22.19
C GLY A 367 -13.89 -7.67 -21.70
N HIS A 368 -13.43 -6.97 -20.67
CA HIS A 368 -14.10 -5.81 -20.09
C HIS A 368 -13.59 -4.50 -20.70
N ASP A 369 -14.43 -3.49 -20.67
CA ASP A 369 -13.97 -2.11 -20.87
C ASP A 369 -12.96 -1.76 -19.77
N LYS A 370 -11.89 -1.03 -20.13
CA LYS A 370 -10.87 -0.61 -19.17
C LYS A 370 -11.45 0.22 -18.01
N GLU A 371 -12.46 1.04 -18.27
CA GLU A 371 -13.14 1.82 -17.23
C GLU A 371 -13.82 0.94 -16.19
N TRP A 372 -14.30 -0.25 -16.56
CA TRP A 372 -14.91 -1.16 -15.59
C TRP A 372 -13.87 -1.68 -14.60
N ALA A 373 -12.69 -2.06 -15.10
CA ALA A 373 -11.57 -2.48 -14.25
C ALA A 373 -11.14 -1.35 -13.30
N GLU A 374 -11.04 -0.12 -13.82
CA GLU A 374 -10.65 1.06 -13.05
C GLU A 374 -11.67 1.41 -11.95
N ASN A 375 -12.98 1.34 -12.25
CA ASN A 375 -14.03 1.56 -11.26
C ASN A 375 -13.97 0.51 -10.14
N GLY A 376 -13.73 -0.76 -10.48
CA GLY A 376 -13.54 -1.84 -9.50
C GLY A 376 -12.30 -1.62 -8.63
N ALA A 377 -11.18 -1.21 -9.24
CA ALA A 377 -9.94 -0.93 -8.53
C ALA A 377 -10.07 0.17 -7.47
N LEU A 378 -10.74 1.28 -7.79
CA LEU A 378 -10.96 2.36 -6.83
C LEU A 378 -11.76 1.90 -5.62
N LEU A 379 -12.79 1.08 -5.82
CA LEU A 379 -13.59 0.49 -4.74
C LEU A 379 -12.75 -0.46 -3.86
N THR A 380 -11.94 -1.29 -4.49
CA THR A 380 -11.04 -2.22 -3.78
C THR A 380 -10.01 -1.46 -2.95
N MET A 381 -9.36 -0.44 -3.54
CA MET A 381 -8.42 0.42 -2.83
C MET A 381 -9.09 1.18 -1.67
N ALA A 382 -10.27 1.78 -1.91
CA ALA A 382 -11.05 2.46 -0.87
C ALA A 382 -11.36 1.51 0.30
N SER A 383 -11.80 0.27 -0.01
CA SER A 383 -12.15 -0.73 1.00
C SER A 383 -10.95 -1.15 1.85
N ILE A 384 -9.79 -1.39 1.22
CA ILE A 384 -8.55 -1.76 1.92
C ILE A 384 -8.05 -0.60 2.79
N PHE A 385 -7.93 0.60 2.21
CA PHE A 385 -7.37 1.75 2.91
C PHE A 385 -8.28 2.23 4.05
N ALA A 386 -9.58 2.41 3.82
CA ALA A 386 -10.54 2.81 4.85
C ALA A 386 -10.58 1.81 6.02
N SER A 387 -10.35 0.52 5.74
CA SER A 387 -10.24 -0.53 6.78
C SER A 387 -8.95 -0.42 7.59
N GLY A 388 -7.94 0.31 7.12
CA GLY A 388 -6.65 0.49 7.80
C GLY A 388 -5.57 -0.49 7.34
N GLY A 389 -5.72 -1.06 6.15
CA GLY A 389 -4.72 -1.86 5.46
C GLY A 389 -3.95 -1.06 4.41
N TYR A 390 -2.93 -1.70 3.85
CA TYR A 390 -2.19 -1.27 2.68
C TYR A 390 -2.39 -2.29 1.55
N HIS A 391 -2.17 -1.88 0.31
CA HIS A 391 -2.39 -2.71 -0.86
C HIS A 391 -1.10 -2.84 -1.66
N LEU A 392 -0.54 -4.05 -1.79
CA LEU A 392 0.47 -4.33 -2.79
C LEU A 392 -0.23 -4.55 -4.14
N LEU A 393 -0.17 -3.54 -4.98
CA LEU A 393 -0.82 -3.52 -6.29
C LEU A 393 0.02 -2.84 -7.36
N LEU A 394 0.67 -1.71 -7.02
CA LEU A 394 1.37 -0.86 -7.97
C LEU A 394 2.85 -1.21 -8.06
N GLY A 395 3.46 -0.92 -9.21
CA GLY A 395 4.88 -1.12 -9.43
C GLY A 395 5.45 -0.33 -10.59
N GLU A 396 6.44 -0.89 -11.24
CA GLU A 396 7.15 -0.33 -12.37
C GLU A 396 6.20 0.08 -13.52
N ASP A 397 6.59 1.09 -14.27
CA ASP A 397 5.90 1.54 -15.51
C ASP A 397 4.39 1.83 -15.37
N HIS A 398 3.94 2.34 -14.22
CA HIS A 398 2.52 2.47 -13.88
C HIS A 398 1.78 1.12 -13.88
N GLY A 399 2.49 0.03 -13.56
CA GLY A 399 1.97 -1.33 -13.55
C GLY A 399 1.00 -1.57 -12.40
N MET A 400 0.02 -2.43 -12.65
CA MET A 400 -0.91 -2.98 -11.67
C MET A 400 -0.89 -4.50 -11.73
N LEU A 401 -0.76 -5.15 -10.57
CA LEU A 401 -0.76 -6.60 -10.48
C LEU A 401 -2.13 -7.18 -10.82
N THR A 402 -2.14 -8.08 -11.77
CA THR A 402 -3.34 -8.80 -12.22
C THR A 402 -3.38 -10.24 -11.71
N MET A 403 -2.21 -10.78 -11.34
CA MET A 403 -2.00 -12.17 -10.95
C MET A 403 -0.69 -12.31 -10.14
N PRO A 404 -0.42 -13.50 -9.54
CA PRO A 404 0.77 -13.75 -8.73
C PRO A 404 2.10 -13.73 -9.49
N TYR A 405 2.10 -13.89 -10.81
CA TYR A 405 3.32 -13.76 -11.61
C TYR A 405 3.48 -12.30 -12.05
N TYR A 406 4.28 -11.55 -11.33
CA TYR A 406 4.37 -10.10 -11.44
C TYR A 406 4.78 -9.57 -12.82
N PRO A 407 5.64 -10.25 -13.62
CA PRO A 407 5.93 -9.79 -14.98
C PRO A 407 4.71 -9.64 -15.90
N ASP A 408 3.58 -10.28 -15.57
CA ASP A 408 2.32 -10.20 -16.32
C ASP A 408 1.38 -9.11 -15.78
N TYR A 409 1.93 -7.97 -15.35
CA TYR A 409 1.13 -6.82 -14.89
C TYR A 409 0.44 -6.07 -16.05
N ALA A 410 -0.59 -5.31 -15.72
CA ALA A 410 -1.25 -4.38 -16.65
C ALA A 410 -0.78 -2.95 -16.39
N VAL A 411 -0.79 -2.10 -17.44
CA VAL A 411 -0.38 -0.69 -17.34
C VAL A 411 -1.59 0.21 -17.25
N MET A 412 -1.61 1.11 -16.27
CA MET A 412 -2.65 2.13 -16.08
C MET A 412 -2.68 3.15 -17.22
N ARG A 413 -3.87 3.58 -17.62
CA ARG A 413 -4.03 4.77 -18.46
C ARG A 413 -3.63 6.03 -17.65
N PRO A 414 -3.12 7.11 -18.29
CA PRO A 414 -2.67 8.31 -17.57
C PRO A 414 -3.75 8.94 -16.69
N GLU A 415 -5.01 8.98 -17.15
CA GLU A 415 -6.14 9.54 -16.42
C GLU A 415 -6.45 8.73 -15.17
N PHE A 416 -6.34 7.40 -15.25
CA PHE A 416 -6.53 6.51 -14.11
C PHE A 416 -5.35 6.60 -13.15
N ALA A 417 -4.12 6.63 -13.66
CA ALA A 417 -2.91 6.83 -12.85
C ALA A 417 -3.00 8.11 -12.00
N ALA A 418 -3.55 9.20 -12.56
CA ALA A 418 -3.78 10.43 -11.81
C ALA A 418 -4.82 10.26 -10.68
N GLN A 419 -5.87 9.44 -10.89
CA GLN A 419 -6.85 9.13 -9.83
C GLN A 419 -6.23 8.27 -8.73
N VAL A 420 -5.50 7.22 -9.10
CA VAL A 420 -4.79 6.35 -8.16
C VAL A 420 -3.79 7.15 -7.33
N ARG A 421 -3.05 8.09 -7.95
CA ARG A 421 -2.13 8.98 -7.24
C ARG A 421 -2.82 9.79 -6.15
N ARG A 422 -4.04 10.32 -6.39
CA ARG A 422 -4.82 11.03 -5.36
C ARG A 422 -5.18 10.13 -4.17
N TYR A 423 -5.45 8.84 -4.41
CA TYR A 423 -5.68 7.88 -3.33
C TYR A 423 -4.43 7.68 -2.47
N TYR A 424 -3.25 7.62 -3.09
CA TYR A 424 -1.98 7.53 -2.36
C TYR A 424 -1.63 8.85 -1.66
N ASP A 425 -1.81 10.00 -2.30
CA ASP A 425 -1.70 11.32 -1.64
C ASP A 425 -2.58 11.38 -0.37
N PHE A 426 -3.81 10.87 -0.49
CA PHE A 426 -4.78 10.88 0.60
C PHE A 426 -4.33 10.01 1.79
N ILE A 427 -3.92 8.77 1.56
CA ILE A 427 -3.45 7.89 2.64
C ILE A 427 -2.13 8.34 3.23
N VAL A 428 -1.30 9.06 2.49
CA VAL A 428 -0.07 9.68 3.00
C VAL A 428 -0.42 10.85 3.93
N ARG A 429 -1.28 11.77 3.48
CA ARG A 429 -1.69 12.93 4.28
C ARG A 429 -2.42 12.55 5.56
N PHE A 430 -3.35 11.61 5.47
CA PHE A 430 -4.26 11.23 6.55
C PHE A 430 -3.92 9.89 7.22
N GLY A 431 -2.75 9.33 6.98
CA GLY A 431 -2.35 8.01 7.49
C GLY A 431 -2.57 7.82 8.98
N VAL A 432 -2.26 8.85 9.79
CA VAL A 432 -2.48 8.85 11.24
C VAL A 432 -3.96 8.76 11.66
N LEU A 433 -4.91 9.02 10.76
CA LEU A 433 -6.36 8.88 10.97
C LEU A 433 -6.94 7.62 10.33
N ILE A 434 -6.17 6.92 9.49
CA ILE A 434 -6.64 5.77 8.72
C ILE A 434 -5.99 4.46 9.22
N GLN A 435 -4.68 4.48 9.51
CA GLN A 435 -3.86 3.26 9.72
C GLN A 435 -3.17 3.19 11.08
N ASP A 436 -3.34 4.19 11.96
CA ASP A 436 -2.71 4.19 13.28
C ASP A 436 -3.12 2.96 14.10
N ALA A 437 -2.16 2.39 14.83
CA ALA A 437 -2.38 1.26 15.73
C ALA A 437 -3.38 1.55 16.86
N GLN A 438 -3.53 2.83 17.25
CA GLN A 438 -4.47 3.25 18.30
C GLN A 438 -5.92 3.35 17.83
N LEU A 439 -6.20 3.15 16.54
CA LEU A 439 -7.56 3.21 16.00
C LEU A 439 -8.35 1.97 16.42
N GLU A 440 -9.43 2.20 17.14
CA GLU A 440 -10.43 1.20 17.51
C GLU A 440 -11.61 1.26 16.54
N ASP A 441 -12.03 0.12 15.98
CA ASP A 441 -13.23 0.02 15.15
C ASP A 441 -14.47 -0.11 16.05
N VAL A 442 -15.35 0.88 15.98
CA VAL A 442 -16.60 0.94 16.72
C VAL A 442 -17.83 0.93 15.82
N SER A 443 -17.69 0.54 14.56
CA SER A 443 -18.73 0.62 13.54
C SER A 443 -20.06 0.00 14.01
N TYR A 444 -20.03 -1.24 14.48
CA TYR A 444 -21.24 -1.96 14.89
C TYR A 444 -21.85 -1.42 16.18
N THR A 445 -21.03 -0.93 17.11
CA THR A 445 -21.49 -0.44 18.43
C THR A 445 -22.01 0.98 18.38
N TYR A 446 -21.77 1.72 17.27
CA TYR A 446 -22.21 3.10 17.11
C TYR A 446 -23.29 3.30 16.06
N THR A 447 -23.42 2.39 15.07
CA THR A 447 -24.34 2.58 13.93
C THR A 447 -25.30 1.42 13.69
N ALA A 448 -25.14 0.27 14.36
CA ALA A 448 -25.94 -0.91 14.06
C ALA A 448 -27.02 -1.21 15.12
N GLY A 449 -28.10 -1.83 14.68
CA GLY A 449 -29.17 -2.33 15.55
C GLY A 449 -29.90 -1.22 16.29
N VAL A 450 -29.79 -1.24 17.62
CA VAL A 450 -30.43 -0.25 18.52
C VAL A 450 -29.53 0.93 18.85
N ASN A 451 -28.31 0.93 18.34
CA ASN A 451 -27.33 2.00 18.57
C ASN A 451 -27.70 3.24 17.75
N THR A 452 -27.70 4.38 18.42
CA THR A 452 -28.09 5.67 17.84
C THR A 452 -27.03 6.74 18.03
N GLU A 453 -25.83 6.33 18.46
CA GLU A 453 -24.67 7.21 18.68
C GLU A 453 -24.30 7.97 17.41
N ILE A 454 -24.41 7.30 16.25
CA ILE A 454 -24.28 7.94 14.95
C ILE A 454 -25.41 7.44 14.06
N THR A 455 -26.17 8.38 13.51
CA THR A 455 -27.25 8.10 12.55
C THR A 455 -27.08 8.92 11.29
N PHE A 456 -27.54 8.38 10.18
CA PHE A 456 -27.51 9.03 8.88
C PHE A 456 -28.92 9.17 8.32
N GLU A 457 -29.20 10.31 7.72
CA GLU A 457 -30.42 10.58 6.97
C GLU A 457 -30.05 10.76 5.49
N GLY A 458 -30.64 9.97 4.63
CA GLY A 458 -30.42 9.97 3.18
C GLY A 458 -31.45 9.10 2.47
N ASN A 459 -31.34 9.02 1.15
CA ASN A 459 -32.26 8.23 0.33
C ASN A 459 -31.91 6.72 0.29
N VAL A 460 -30.79 6.35 0.90
CA VAL A 460 -30.22 4.99 0.85
C VAL A 460 -29.85 4.53 2.26
N PRO A 461 -29.75 3.22 2.52
CA PRO A 461 -29.29 2.70 3.80
C PRO A 461 -27.81 3.05 4.08
N PHE A 462 -27.49 3.26 5.35
CA PHE A 462 -26.13 3.38 5.89
C PHE A 462 -25.92 2.25 6.89
N ALA A 463 -24.93 1.43 6.67
CA ALA A 463 -24.72 0.23 7.47
C ALA A 463 -23.25 -0.20 7.55
N PRO A 464 -22.81 -0.83 8.66
CA PRO A 464 -21.42 -1.27 8.84
C PRO A 464 -21.07 -2.59 8.15
N ASN A 465 -22.01 -3.26 7.48
CA ASN A 465 -21.86 -4.60 6.93
C ASN A 465 -21.39 -4.64 5.47
N GLY A 466 -21.27 -3.49 4.77
CA GLY A 466 -20.74 -3.41 3.41
C GLY A 466 -21.58 -4.11 2.35
N ASP A 467 -22.92 -4.05 2.47
CA ASP A 467 -23.83 -4.58 1.47
C ASP A 467 -23.98 -3.62 0.29
N ILE A 468 -24.22 -4.14 -0.91
CA ILE A 468 -24.55 -3.33 -2.10
C ILE A 468 -25.84 -2.53 -1.86
N ASP A 469 -26.06 -1.48 -2.69
CA ASP A 469 -27.15 -0.52 -2.57
C ASP A 469 -27.23 0.20 -1.21
N SER A 470 -26.08 0.28 -0.52
CA SER A 470 -25.95 1.01 0.74
C SER A 470 -24.64 1.84 0.76
N VAL A 471 -24.55 2.75 1.72
CA VAL A 471 -23.27 3.34 2.11
C VAL A 471 -22.68 2.53 3.26
N TRP A 472 -21.50 1.99 3.02
CA TRP A 472 -20.76 1.24 4.03
C TRP A 472 -20.09 2.19 5.01
N THR A 473 -20.46 2.09 6.30
CA THR A 473 -19.94 2.94 7.37
C THR A 473 -18.89 2.21 8.19
N ILE A 474 -17.64 2.69 8.15
CA ILE A 474 -16.55 2.19 8.99
C ILE A 474 -16.20 3.31 9.97
N ILE A 475 -16.54 3.13 11.24
CA ILE A 475 -16.37 4.14 12.28
C ILE A 475 -15.18 3.75 13.17
N LYS A 476 -14.22 4.65 13.27
CA LYS A 476 -13.02 4.45 14.09
C LYS A 476 -12.86 5.56 15.11
N ARG A 477 -12.23 5.23 16.23
CA ARG A 477 -11.92 6.17 17.31
C ARG A 477 -10.45 6.06 17.73
N LYS A 478 -9.89 7.17 18.13
CA LYS A 478 -8.65 7.26 18.92
C LYS A 478 -8.69 8.52 19.78
N PRO A 479 -7.81 8.69 20.76
CA PRO A 479 -7.79 9.91 21.60
C PRO A 479 -7.82 11.18 20.75
N GLY A 480 -8.80 12.06 21.03
CA GLY A 480 -9.01 13.32 20.33
C GLY A 480 -9.74 13.25 18.98
N TYR A 481 -10.07 12.04 18.46
CA TYR A 481 -10.69 11.91 17.13
C TYR A 481 -11.74 10.83 17.07
N GLN A 482 -12.80 11.10 16.29
CA GLN A 482 -13.71 10.11 15.75
C GLN A 482 -13.73 10.25 14.23
N ILE A 483 -13.52 9.14 13.53
CA ILE A 483 -13.34 9.10 12.09
C ILE A 483 -14.43 8.22 11.47
N LEU A 484 -15.18 8.77 10.52
CA LEU A 484 -16.22 8.09 9.77
C LEU A 484 -15.71 7.89 8.34
N GLN A 485 -15.38 6.67 7.99
CA GLN A 485 -15.06 6.27 6.63
C GLN A 485 -16.37 5.84 5.96
N LEU A 486 -16.74 6.49 4.88
CA LEU A 486 -17.97 6.23 4.15
C LEU A 486 -17.61 5.74 2.75
N ILE A 487 -17.94 4.49 2.45
CA ILE A 487 -17.73 3.89 1.13
C ILE A 487 -19.09 3.70 0.47
N ASN A 488 -19.26 4.28 -0.69
CA ASN A 488 -20.51 4.24 -1.43
C ASN A 488 -20.60 2.98 -2.29
N LEU A 489 -21.59 2.13 -2.06
CA LEU A 489 -21.84 0.90 -2.82
C LEU A 489 -23.20 0.93 -3.53
N VAL A 490 -23.81 2.13 -3.67
CA VAL A 490 -25.15 2.31 -4.25
C VAL A 490 -25.10 2.18 -5.77
N GLY A 491 -26.00 1.38 -6.32
CA GLY A 491 -26.13 1.16 -7.76
C GLY A 491 -25.07 0.21 -8.35
N LEU A 492 -24.32 -0.52 -7.52
CA LEU A 492 -23.38 -1.53 -7.97
C LEU A 492 -24.08 -2.85 -8.28
N GLU A 493 -23.59 -3.58 -9.29
CA GLU A 493 -24.12 -4.89 -9.66
C GLU A 493 -23.73 -5.99 -8.67
N ASP A 494 -22.55 -5.90 -8.07
CA ASP A 494 -21.99 -6.83 -7.09
C ASP A 494 -20.93 -6.16 -6.19
N ASP A 495 -20.53 -6.84 -5.12
CA ASP A 495 -19.49 -6.42 -4.17
C ASP A 495 -18.19 -7.26 -4.26
N TYR A 496 -17.98 -7.96 -5.39
CA TYR A 496 -16.75 -8.74 -5.60
C TYR A 496 -15.57 -7.81 -5.93
N TRP A 497 -14.52 -7.89 -5.13
CA TRP A 497 -13.36 -6.99 -5.25
C TRP A 497 -12.53 -7.22 -6.51
N GLU A 498 -12.51 -8.42 -7.05
CA GLU A 498 -11.77 -8.78 -8.26
C GLU A 498 -12.50 -8.44 -9.57
N HIS A 499 -13.79 -8.06 -9.48
CA HIS A 499 -14.60 -7.74 -10.64
C HIS A 499 -14.49 -6.26 -11.04
N GLY A 500 -14.43 -6.01 -12.35
CA GLY A 500 -14.70 -4.67 -12.90
C GLY A 500 -16.16 -4.25 -12.63
N LYS A 501 -16.41 -2.93 -12.56
CA LYS A 501 -17.74 -2.36 -12.35
C LYS A 501 -18.14 -1.52 -13.56
N LYS A 502 -19.29 -1.80 -14.16
CA LYS A 502 -19.78 -1.07 -15.35
C LYS A 502 -19.88 0.42 -15.13
N GLN A 503 -20.24 0.81 -13.92
CA GLN A 503 -20.40 2.19 -13.53
C GLN A 503 -19.84 2.42 -12.13
N ARG A 504 -19.53 3.67 -11.86
CA ARG A 504 -19.23 4.11 -10.50
C ARG A 504 -20.51 4.12 -9.66
N PRO A 505 -20.40 4.06 -8.33
CA PRO A 505 -21.55 4.23 -7.45
C PRO A 505 -22.32 5.53 -7.75
N GLU A 506 -23.62 5.50 -7.56
CA GLU A 506 -24.47 6.69 -7.68
C GLU A 506 -24.10 7.71 -6.60
N VAL A 507 -23.68 8.91 -7.00
CA VAL A 507 -23.24 9.96 -6.06
C VAL A 507 -24.37 10.32 -5.10
N GLN A 508 -24.08 10.25 -3.80
CA GLN A 508 -25.01 10.68 -2.76
C GLN A 508 -24.77 12.15 -2.42
N HIS A 509 -25.84 12.93 -2.28
CA HIS A 509 -25.77 14.35 -1.98
C HIS A 509 -26.56 14.69 -0.71
N GLY A 510 -26.06 15.66 0.06
CA GLY A 510 -26.77 16.21 1.21
C GLY A 510 -27.02 15.18 2.30
N VAL A 511 -26.09 14.25 2.51
CA VAL A 511 -26.20 13.24 3.58
C VAL A 511 -26.10 13.91 4.93
N VAL A 512 -27.17 13.83 5.72
CA VAL A 512 -27.20 14.39 7.07
C VAL A 512 -26.70 13.34 8.05
N CYS A 513 -25.71 13.71 8.86
CA CYS A 513 -25.19 12.90 9.95
C CYS A 513 -25.56 13.53 11.29
N THR A 514 -26.06 12.72 12.22
CA THR A 514 -26.27 13.11 13.62
C THR A 514 -25.39 12.24 14.51
N LEU A 515 -24.48 12.87 15.26
CA LEU A 515 -23.45 12.22 16.06
C LEU A 515 -23.58 12.66 17.52
N LEU A 516 -23.68 11.70 18.44
CA LEU A 516 -23.72 11.95 19.89
C LEU A 516 -22.45 12.67 20.33
N ILE A 517 -22.61 13.80 21.05
CA ILE A 517 -21.49 14.58 21.59
C ILE A 517 -21.07 13.96 22.92
N GLU A 518 -19.99 13.18 22.91
CA GLU A 518 -19.39 12.59 24.11
C GLU A 518 -18.31 13.49 24.73
N GLN A 519 -17.71 14.35 23.93
CA GLN A 519 -16.67 15.31 24.31
C GLN A 519 -16.88 16.63 23.55
N PRO A 520 -16.38 17.78 24.04
CA PRO A 520 -16.45 19.04 23.31
C PRO A 520 -15.81 18.92 21.92
N ILE A 521 -16.54 19.31 20.89
CA ILE A 521 -16.06 19.27 19.50
C ILE A 521 -15.26 20.54 19.20
N GLU A 522 -14.02 20.40 18.72
CA GLU A 522 -13.19 21.50 18.23
C GLU A 522 -13.61 21.87 16.79
N CYS A 523 -13.65 20.88 15.89
CA CYS A 523 -14.12 21.04 14.51
C CYS A 523 -14.59 19.73 13.92
N ILE A 524 -15.39 19.85 12.84
CA ILE A 524 -15.77 18.73 11.97
C ILE A 524 -15.34 19.09 10.55
N TYR A 525 -14.74 18.15 9.84
CA TYR A 525 -14.37 18.34 8.43
C TYR A 525 -14.48 17.04 7.64
N THR A 526 -14.53 17.18 6.32
CA THR A 526 -14.49 16.05 5.39
C THR A 526 -13.38 16.21 4.38
N ALA A 527 -12.87 15.08 3.90
CA ALA A 527 -11.91 14.98 2.80
C ALA A 527 -12.18 13.70 2.00
N SER A 528 -11.89 13.72 0.71
CA SER A 528 -12.10 12.60 -0.20
C SER A 528 -10.96 12.49 -1.23
N PRO A 529 -10.44 11.29 -1.55
CA PRO A 529 -9.50 11.10 -2.64
C PRO A 529 -10.16 11.21 -4.03
N ASP A 530 -11.50 11.17 -4.08
CA ASP A 530 -12.24 11.34 -5.33
C ASP A 530 -12.30 12.82 -5.76
N ASP A 531 -12.06 13.75 -4.83
CA ASP A 531 -12.02 15.18 -5.14
C ASP A 531 -10.67 15.55 -5.78
N GLU A 532 -10.73 16.15 -6.96
CA GLU A 532 -9.54 16.61 -7.68
C GLU A 532 -8.80 17.73 -6.94
N THR A 533 -9.50 18.50 -6.11
CA THR A 533 -8.89 19.59 -5.34
C THR A 533 -8.17 19.10 -4.09
N GLN A 534 -8.39 17.87 -3.65
CA GLN A 534 -7.83 17.31 -2.42
C GLN A 534 -7.97 18.25 -1.19
N GLU A 535 -8.94 19.17 -1.23
CA GLU A 535 -9.18 20.14 -0.17
C GLU A 535 -9.90 19.49 1.01
N VAL A 536 -9.63 20.00 2.18
CA VAL A 536 -10.40 19.71 3.39
C VAL A 536 -11.56 20.69 3.46
N ILE A 537 -12.78 20.17 3.60
CA ILE A 537 -14.00 20.97 3.70
C ILE A 537 -14.46 20.98 5.14
N ALA A 538 -14.44 22.14 5.79
CA ALA A 538 -15.03 22.31 7.11
C ALA A 538 -16.56 22.11 7.04
N LEU A 539 -17.11 21.38 8.01
CA LEU A 539 -18.54 21.12 8.11
C LEU A 539 -19.10 21.89 9.32
N ASP A 540 -19.98 22.84 9.05
CA ASP A 540 -20.75 23.49 10.10
C ASP A 540 -21.72 22.48 10.72
N TYR A 541 -21.93 22.54 12.01
CA TYR A 541 -22.87 21.68 12.72
C TYR A 541 -23.78 22.47 13.67
N GLU A 542 -24.98 21.96 13.88
CA GLU A 542 -25.88 22.41 14.90
C GLU A 542 -25.94 21.43 16.07
N VAL A 543 -26.13 21.93 17.27
CA VAL A 543 -26.33 21.11 18.46
C VAL A 543 -27.82 20.83 18.62
N VAL A 544 -28.19 19.56 18.61
CA VAL A 544 -29.59 19.11 18.69
C VAL A 544 -29.80 18.18 19.89
N PRO A 545 -31.03 18.10 20.43
CA PRO A 545 -31.35 17.11 21.44
C PRO A 545 -31.20 15.68 20.92
N HIS A 546 -30.66 14.78 21.75
CA HIS A 546 -30.52 13.35 21.49
C HIS A 546 -31.06 12.56 22.69
N GLY A 547 -31.50 11.33 22.47
CA GLY A 547 -32.01 10.47 23.55
C GLY A 547 -31.02 10.18 24.69
N GLN A 548 -29.72 10.27 24.40
CA GLN A 548 -28.63 10.06 25.35
C GLN A 548 -27.95 11.38 25.79
N GLY A 549 -28.43 12.57 25.32
CA GLY A 549 -27.79 13.85 25.65
C GLY A 549 -27.95 14.89 24.54
N LEU A 550 -26.83 15.38 24.03
CA LEU A 550 -26.77 16.30 22.89
C LEU A 550 -26.03 15.64 21.72
N ALA A 551 -26.41 15.98 20.51
CA ALA A 551 -25.76 15.52 19.28
C ALA A 551 -25.35 16.69 18.38
N ALA A 552 -24.29 16.51 17.61
CA ALA A 552 -23.90 17.36 16.50
C ALA A 552 -24.58 16.87 15.23
N ARG A 553 -25.32 17.76 14.56
CA ARG A 553 -25.95 17.47 13.29
C ARG A 553 -25.31 18.31 12.20
N PHE A 554 -24.80 17.65 11.17
CA PHE A 554 -24.09 18.27 10.06
C PHE A 554 -24.42 17.58 8.73
N THR A 555 -24.06 18.22 7.62
CA THR A 555 -24.36 17.70 6.28
C THR A 555 -23.08 17.48 5.49
N LEU A 556 -22.89 16.25 4.99
CA LEU A 556 -21.88 15.93 3.99
C LEU A 556 -22.40 16.36 2.61
N PRO A 557 -21.69 17.25 1.89
CA PRO A 557 -22.19 17.80 0.62
C PRO A 557 -22.36 16.74 -0.46
N SER A 558 -21.37 15.84 -0.61
CA SER A 558 -21.38 14.77 -1.60
C SER A 558 -20.53 13.59 -1.15
N LEU A 559 -20.88 12.41 -1.64
CA LEU A 559 -20.14 11.17 -1.47
C LEU A 559 -20.10 10.44 -2.82
N SER A 560 -18.91 10.37 -3.43
CA SER A 560 -18.68 9.64 -4.69
C SER A 560 -18.36 8.17 -4.41
N ILE A 561 -17.10 7.79 -4.26
CA ILE A 561 -16.69 6.42 -3.90
C ILE A 561 -16.35 6.37 -2.41
N TRP A 562 -15.43 7.23 -1.96
CA TRP A 562 -14.92 7.23 -0.58
C TRP A 562 -14.80 8.65 -0.02
N SER A 563 -15.42 8.88 1.12
CA SER A 563 -15.24 10.11 1.90
C SER A 563 -14.89 9.77 3.35
N MET A 564 -14.02 10.56 3.93
CA MET A 564 -13.67 10.52 5.34
C MET A 564 -14.24 11.77 6.02
N VAL A 565 -15.04 11.57 7.06
CA VAL A 565 -15.46 12.65 7.96
C VAL A 565 -14.69 12.51 9.26
N VAL A 566 -14.11 13.60 9.73
CA VAL A 566 -13.32 13.65 10.96
C VAL A 566 -13.98 14.60 11.95
N VAL A 567 -14.27 14.09 13.13
CA VAL A 567 -14.67 14.88 14.30
C VAL A 567 -13.47 14.98 15.22
N LYS A 568 -12.96 16.18 15.39
CA LYS A 568 -11.86 16.49 16.29
C LYS A 568 -12.41 17.04 17.60
N PHE A 569 -11.98 16.47 18.70
CA PHE A 569 -12.40 16.88 20.03
C PHE A 569 -11.35 17.80 20.68
N SER A 570 -11.85 18.76 21.49
CA SER A 570 -10.97 19.56 22.36
C SER A 570 -10.39 18.67 23.46
N LEU A 571 -9.05 18.66 23.61
CA LEU A 571 -8.32 17.91 24.64
C LEU A 571 -8.40 18.62 25.99
#